data_def56121c2360cf147f88b7d7ffa5912
#
_entry.id   def56121c2360cf147f88b7d7ffa5912
#
_cell.length_a   1.000
_cell.length_b   1.000
_cell.length_c   1.000
_cell.angle_alpha   90.00
_cell.angle_beta   90.00
_cell.angle_gamma   90.00
#
_symmetry.space_group_name_H-M   'P 1'
#
loop_
_entity.id
_entity.type
_entity.pdbx_description
1 polymer ?
#
loop_
_entity_poly.entity_id
_entity_poly.type
_entity_poly.pdbx_seq_one_letter_code
_entity_poly.pdbx_strand_id
1 'polypeptide(L)'
;LSKTYLVEANLSGTNLSEANLTEAYLRETALSNLDLRQPKGLETVNHIGPSHIDTHTLQRSQGKIPEIFLRGCGLSDWEIENAKLYNPNLTPDEFTLITYEVHRLRFGNPIYYSCFISYASQDQALAERIYTDLQNSGVRCWYAPEDMKIGDKIRPSIDQAIRLQDKLLLILSENSVQSEWVGDEVEHALELEKERGELVLFPLRVDDAVMQSRIGWAAKLKRDRHIGDFCGWPEDGVYWQGFKRLLNDLRAEG
;
A
#
# COMPACT_ATOMS: atom_id res chain seq x y z
N LEU A 1 -29.57 -24.16 -14.43
CA LEU A 1 -28.69 -24.78 -13.40
C LEU A 1 -29.12 -24.41 -11.97
N SER A 2 -30.22 -23.67 -11.80
CA SER A 2 -30.71 -23.33 -10.46
C SER A 2 -31.05 -24.59 -9.65
N LYS A 3 -30.65 -24.64 -8.39
CA LYS A 3 -30.88 -25.75 -7.45
C LYS A 3 -30.34 -27.11 -7.91
N THR A 4 -29.40 -27.11 -8.85
CA THR A 4 -28.82 -28.33 -9.42
C THR A 4 -27.57 -28.75 -8.66
N TYR A 5 -27.37 -30.05 -8.51
CA TYR A 5 -26.13 -30.60 -7.99
C TYR A 5 -25.11 -30.70 -9.12
N LEU A 6 -24.03 -29.94 -8.99
CA LEU A 6 -22.89 -29.87 -9.93
C LEU A 6 -21.61 -30.47 -9.32
N VAL A 7 -21.80 -31.42 -8.41
CA VAL A 7 -20.69 -32.11 -7.74
C VAL A 7 -19.87 -32.88 -8.77
N GLU A 8 -18.55 -32.68 -8.77
CA GLU A 8 -17.59 -33.30 -9.70
C GLU A 8 -17.88 -33.01 -11.19
N ALA A 9 -18.75 -32.01 -11.46
CA ALA A 9 -19.10 -31.62 -12.83
C ALA A 9 -17.93 -30.86 -13.50
N ASN A 10 -17.73 -31.08 -14.80
CA ASN A 10 -16.80 -30.31 -15.60
C ASN A 10 -17.55 -29.25 -16.41
N LEU A 11 -17.41 -27.99 -16.02
CA LEU A 11 -17.96 -26.83 -16.72
C LEU A 11 -16.88 -26.06 -17.51
N SER A 12 -15.67 -26.59 -17.61
CA SER A 12 -14.55 -25.91 -18.25
C SER A 12 -14.87 -25.51 -19.69
N GLY A 13 -14.61 -24.25 -20.03
CA GLY A 13 -14.83 -23.69 -21.36
C GLY A 13 -16.28 -23.57 -21.80
N THR A 14 -17.24 -23.86 -20.94
CA THR A 14 -18.66 -23.72 -21.30
C THR A 14 -19.09 -22.24 -21.33
N ASN A 15 -20.07 -21.92 -22.15
CA ASN A 15 -20.68 -20.60 -22.13
C ASN A 15 -21.80 -20.57 -21.07
N LEU A 16 -21.54 -19.79 -19.97
CA LEU A 16 -22.48 -19.61 -18.87
C LEU A 16 -23.20 -18.25 -18.88
N SER A 17 -23.13 -17.49 -19.99
CA SER A 17 -23.57 -16.07 -20.04
C SER A 17 -25.06 -15.87 -19.63
N GLU A 18 -25.92 -16.81 -19.86
CA GLU A 18 -27.35 -16.73 -19.45
C GLU A 18 -27.71 -17.75 -18.37
N ALA A 19 -26.69 -18.44 -17.83
CA ALA A 19 -26.92 -19.45 -16.83
C ALA A 19 -27.41 -18.84 -15.51
N ASN A 20 -28.34 -19.52 -14.88
CA ASN A 20 -28.77 -19.22 -13.51
C ASN A 20 -28.21 -20.30 -12.58
N LEU A 21 -27.32 -19.91 -11.65
CA LEU A 21 -26.69 -20.77 -10.66
C LEU A 21 -27.27 -20.58 -9.25
N THR A 22 -28.40 -19.85 -9.13
CA THR A 22 -29.04 -19.61 -7.84
C THR A 22 -29.25 -20.92 -7.08
N GLU A 23 -28.74 -20.98 -5.85
CA GLU A 23 -28.84 -22.15 -4.96
C GLU A 23 -28.30 -23.47 -5.55
N ALA A 24 -27.44 -23.40 -6.59
CA ALA A 24 -26.77 -24.60 -7.10
C ALA A 24 -25.77 -25.14 -6.07
N TYR A 25 -25.53 -26.46 -6.06
CA TYR A 25 -24.61 -27.12 -5.14
C TYR A 25 -23.31 -27.49 -5.87
N LEU A 26 -22.18 -26.93 -5.42
CA LEU A 26 -20.87 -27.16 -6.00
C LEU A 26 -19.93 -27.85 -5.01
N ARG A 27 -19.15 -28.82 -5.50
CA ARG A 27 -18.00 -29.45 -4.86
C ARG A 27 -17.15 -30.10 -5.94
N GLU A 28 -15.86 -29.92 -5.90
CA GLU A 28 -14.90 -30.50 -6.88
C GLU A 28 -15.32 -30.23 -8.34
N THR A 29 -16.04 -29.12 -8.55
CA THR A 29 -16.53 -28.69 -9.85
C THR A 29 -15.38 -27.99 -10.60
N ALA A 30 -15.11 -28.39 -11.85
CA ALA A 30 -14.12 -27.72 -12.67
C ALA A 30 -14.71 -26.47 -13.32
N LEU A 31 -14.15 -25.31 -12.97
CA LEU A 31 -14.59 -23.97 -13.40
C LEU A 31 -13.47 -23.26 -14.17
N SER A 32 -12.81 -23.97 -15.11
CA SER A 32 -11.66 -23.44 -15.85
C SER A 32 -12.08 -22.76 -17.14
N ASN A 33 -11.36 -21.70 -17.53
CA ASN A 33 -11.57 -20.96 -18.78
C ASN A 33 -13.01 -20.43 -18.98
N LEU A 34 -13.63 -19.92 -17.91
CA LEU A 34 -14.98 -19.37 -17.89
C LEU A 34 -14.99 -17.83 -17.82
N ASP A 35 -16.08 -17.21 -18.24
CA ASP A 35 -16.42 -15.83 -17.89
C ASP A 35 -17.59 -15.86 -16.88
N LEU A 36 -17.28 -15.53 -15.62
CA LEU A 36 -18.24 -15.56 -14.52
C LEU A 36 -18.84 -14.19 -14.20
N ARG A 37 -18.74 -13.19 -15.10
CA ARG A 37 -19.41 -11.89 -14.94
C ARG A 37 -20.90 -11.95 -15.20
N GLN A 38 -21.34 -12.89 -16.03
CA GLN A 38 -22.68 -12.92 -16.61
C GLN A 38 -23.65 -13.89 -15.91
N PRO A 39 -23.22 -15.03 -15.37
CA PRO A 39 -24.13 -15.94 -14.69
C PRO A 39 -24.82 -15.26 -13.51
N LYS A 40 -26.11 -15.61 -13.31
CA LYS A 40 -26.88 -15.12 -12.16
C LYS A 40 -26.75 -16.05 -10.97
N GLY A 41 -26.80 -15.46 -9.78
CA GLY A 41 -26.93 -16.21 -8.53
C GLY A 41 -25.63 -16.78 -7.99
N LEU A 42 -24.46 -16.28 -8.41
CA LEU A 42 -23.16 -16.69 -7.86
C LEU A 42 -23.06 -16.47 -6.35
N GLU A 43 -23.68 -15.40 -5.83
CA GLU A 43 -23.71 -15.10 -4.40
C GLU A 43 -24.54 -16.11 -3.57
N THR A 44 -25.38 -16.88 -4.23
CA THR A 44 -26.31 -17.82 -3.57
C THR A 44 -25.94 -19.29 -3.79
N VAL A 45 -24.80 -19.53 -4.42
CA VAL A 45 -24.28 -20.89 -4.62
C VAL A 45 -23.95 -21.53 -3.28
N ASN A 46 -24.37 -22.79 -3.12
CA ASN A 46 -24.06 -23.61 -1.95
C ASN A 46 -22.79 -24.42 -2.22
N HIS A 47 -21.66 -23.97 -1.70
CA HIS A 47 -20.41 -24.72 -1.75
C HIS A 47 -20.40 -25.78 -0.64
N ILE A 48 -20.58 -27.05 -1.00
CA ILE A 48 -20.48 -28.19 -0.07
C ILE A 48 -19.07 -28.79 -0.04
N GLY A 49 -18.13 -28.17 -0.73
CA GLY A 49 -16.69 -28.42 -0.77
C GLY A 49 -16.05 -27.50 -1.80
N PRO A 50 -14.69 -27.41 -1.81
CA PRO A 50 -13.97 -26.55 -2.74
C PRO A 50 -14.19 -26.97 -4.20
N SER A 51 -13.99 -26.03 -5.13
CA SER A 51 -14.08 -26.24 -6.57
C SER A 51 -12.83 -25.69 -7.27
N HIS A 52 -12.53 -26.17 -8.47
CA HIS A 52 -11.32 -25.79 -9.20
C HIS A 52 -11.58 -24.58 -10.09
N ILE A 53 -10.98 -23.44 -9.76
CA ILE A 53 -10.99 -22.23 -10.57
C ILE A 53 -9.54 -21.93 -11.03
N ASP A 54 -9.38 -21.53 -12.31
CA ASP A 54 -8.06 -21.23 -12.86
C ASP A 54 -7.85 -19.72 -13.09
N THR A 55 -6.59 -19.33 -13.34
CA THR A 55 -6.21 -17.95 -13.62
C THR A 55 -6.88 -17.40 -14.87
N HIS A 56 -7.19 -18.23 -15.88
CA HIS A 56 -7.91 -17.80 -17.07
C HIS A 56 -9.35 -17.39 -16.75
N THR A 57 -10.01 -18.10 -15.85
CA THR A 57 -11.35 -17.73 -15.38
C THR A 57 -11.32 -16.40 -14.62
N LEU A 58 -10.34 -16.19 -13.74
CA LEU A 58 -10.17 -14.92 -13.01
C LEU A 58 -9.93 -13.76 -13.99
N GLN A 59 -9.04 -13.96 -14.98
CA GLN A 59 -8.71 -12.97 -16.00
C GLN A 59 -9.91 -12.62 -16.89
N ARG A 60 -10.63 -13.63 -17.42
CA ARG A 60 -11.81 -13.43 -18.27
C ARG A 60 -12.93 -12.75 -17.51
N SER A 61 -13.03 -13.03 -16.22
CA SER A 61 -14.02 -12.42 -15.33
C SER A 61 -13.63 -11.03 -14.84
N GLN A 62 -12.44 -10.52 -15.19
CA GLN A 62 -12.00 -9.14 -14.93
C GLN A 62 -12.13 -8.72 -13.47
N GLY A 63 -11.81 -9.60 -12.52
CA GLY A 63 -11.91 -9.31 -11.09
C GLY A 63 -13.35 -9.08 -10.56
N LYS A 64 -14.38 -9.46 -11.31
CA LYS A 64 -15.79 -9.20 -10.97
C LYS A 64 -16.54 -10.43 -10.45
N ILE A 65 -15.82 -11.45 -10.00
CA ILE A 65 -16.45 -12.61 -9.36
C ILE A 65 -16.73 -12.26 -7.90
N PRO A 66 -17.94 -12.54 -7.38
CA PRO A 66 -18.26 -12.29 -5.98
C PRO A 66 -17.28 -12.97 -5.03
N GLU A 67 -16.82 -12.26 -4.00
CA GLU A 67 -15.84 -12.79 -3.03
C GLU A 67 -16.36 -14.05 -2.32
N ILE A 68 -17.66 -14.08 -1.99
CA ILE A 68 -18.29 -15.23 -1.36
C ILE A 68 -18.20 -16.49 -2.22
N PHE A 69 -18.30 -16.34 -3.55
CA PHE A 69 -18.16 -17.43 -4.51
C PHE A 69 -16.71 -17.94 -4.56
N LEU A 70 -15.74 -17.03 -4.67
CA LEU A 70 -14.31 -17.38 -4.67
C LEU A 70 -13.88 -18.07 -3.38
N ARG A 71 -14.37 -17.58 -2.25
CA ARG A 71 -14.17 -18.20 -0.93
C ARG A 71 -14.75 -19.62 -0.88
N GLY A 72 -15.93 -19.81 -1.42
CA GLY A 72 -16.57 -21.11 -1.54
C GLY A 72 -15.81 -22.07 -2.46
N CYS A 73 -15.12 -21.56 -3.48
CA CYS A 73 -14.21 -22.35 -4.32
C CYS A 73 -12.93 -22.77 -3.57
N GLY A 74 -12.66 -22.20 -2.38
CA GLY A 74 -11.50 -22.55 -1.57
C GLY A 74 -10.33 -21.58 -1.68
N LEU A 75 -10.51 -20.41 -2.31
CA LEU A 75 -9.50 -19.37 -2.35
C LEU A 75 -9.35 -18.72 -0.97
N SER A 76 -8.12 -18.48 -0.57
CA SER A 76 -7.77 -17.71 0.62
C SER A 76 -8.04 -16.21 0.42
N ASP A 77 -8.11 -15.44 1.51
CA ASP A 77 -8.39 -14.00 1.46
C ASP A 77 -7.40 -13.24 0.56
N TRP A 78 -6.11 -13.58 0.61
CA TRP A 78 -5.11 -12.95 -0.25
C TRP A 78 -5.25 -13.32 -1.74
N GLU A 79 -5.72 -14.53 -2.07
CA GLU A 79 -5.99 -14.94 -3.45
C GLU A 79 -7.23 -14.23 -4.00
N ILE A 80 -8.26 -14.06 -3.16
CA ILE A 80 -9.47 -13.30 -3.49
C ILE A 80 -9.12 -11.84 -3.76
N GLU A 81 -8.31 -11.23 -2.89
CA GLU A 81 -7.85 -9.85 -3.08
C GLU A 81 -7.00 -9.71 -4.35
N ASN A 82 -6.07 -10.64 -4.58
CA ASN A 82 -5.24 -10.68 -5.79
C ASN A 82 -6.07 -10.83 -7.08
N ALA A 83 -7.21 -11.50 -7.03
CA ALA A 83 -8.09 -11.66 -8.19
C ALA A 83 -8.66 -10.32 -8.68
N LYS A 84 -8.76 -9.29 -7.83
CA LYS A 84 -9.19 -7.94 -8.20
C LYS A 84 -8.22 -7.26 -9.17
N LEU A 85 -6.94 -7.65 -9.17
CA LEU A 85 -5.93 -7.11 -10.10
C LEU A 85 -6.19 -7.44 -11.57
N TYR A 86 -7.06 -8.41 -11.86
CA TYR A 86 -7.49 -8.67 -13.23
C TYR A 86 -8.51 -7.65 -13.78
N ASN A 87 -8.95 -6.68 -12.99
CA ASN A 87 -9.80 -5.59 -13.47
C ASN A 87 -8.98 -4.63 -14.36
N PRO A 88 -9.29 -4.52 -15.68
CA PRO A 88 -8.51 -3.68 -16.59
C PRO A 88 -8.72 -2.17 -16.40
N ASN A 89 -9.69 -1.77 -15.56
CA ASN A 89 -10.04 -0.37 -15.32
C ASN A 89 -9.51 0.15 -13.97
N LEU A 90 -8.59 -0.56 -13.34
CA LEU A 90 -7.97 -0.09 -12.10
C LEU A 90 -7.16 1.17 -12.35
N THR A 91 -7.35 2.16 -11.50
CA THR A 91 -6.44 3.30 -11.38
C THR A 91 -5.11 2.86 -10.75
N PRO A 92 -4.01 3.60 -10.95
CA PRO A 92 -2.74 3.31 -10.28
C PRO A 92 -2.88 3.23 -8.75
N ASP A 93 -3.73 4.06 -8.17
CA ASP A 93 -3.98 4.08 -6.72
C ASP A 93 -4.69 2.82 -6.24
N GLU A 94 -5.77 2.42 -6.93
CA GLU A 94 -6.48 1.17 -6.62
C GLU A 94 -5.57 -0.05 -6.79
N PHE A 95 -4.73 -0.08 -7.83
CA PHE A 95 -3.75 -1.14 -8.03
C PHE A 95 -2.78 -1.22 -6.84
N THR A 96 -2.28 -0.08 -6.38
CA THR A 96 -1.37 0.00 -5.24
C THR A 96 -2.04 -0.49 -3.95
N LEU A 97 -3.27 -0.05 -3.69
CA LEU A 97 -4.03 -0.47 -2.50
C LEU A 97 -4.30 -1.98 -2.49
N ILE A 98 -4.74 -2.54 -3.62
CA ILE A 98 -4.98 -3.99 -3.73
C ILE A 98 -3.68 -4.78 -3.51
N THR A 99 -2.58 -4.34 -4.12
CA THR A 99 -1.28 -5.00 -3.95
C THR A 99 -0.82 -4.97 -2.49
N TYR A 100 -1.06 -3.85 -1.79
CA TYR A 100 -0.80 -3.72 -0.36
C TYR A 100 -1.61 -4.72 0.45
N GLU A 101 -2.91 -4.80 0.19
CA GLU A 101 -3.80 -5.68 0.92
C GLU A 101 -3.47 -7.16 0.68
N VAL A 102 -3.13 -7.54 -0.57
CA VAL A 102 -2.63 -8.88 -0.90
C VAL A 102 -1.39 -9.23 -0.06
N HIS A 103 -0.44 -8.29 0.03
CA HIS A 103 0.77 -8.50 0.84
C HIS A 103 0.42 -8.67 2.32
N ARG A 104 -0.45 -7.81 2.86
CA ARG A 104 -0.93 -7.85 4.24
C ARG A 104 -1.61 -9.18 4.58
N LEU A 105 -2.51 -9.64 3.72
CA LEU A 105 -3.26 -10.90 3.92
C LEU A 105 -2.38 -12.14 3.79
N ARG A 106 -1.36 -12.12 2.92
CA ARG A 106 -0.51 -13.27 2.66
C ARG A 106 0.61 -13.45 3.68
N PHE A 107 1.20 -12.34 4.15
CA PHE A 107 2.40 -12.36 5.00
C PHE A 107 2.14 -11.84 6.41
N GLY A 108 0.89 -11.49 6.74
CA GLY A 108 0.52 -10.78 7.95
C GLY A 108 0.68 -9.27 7.81
N ASN A 109 0.51 -8.53 8.91
CA ASN A 109 0.80 -7.11 8.91
C ASN A 109 2.23 -6.88 8.42
N PRO A 110 2.47 -5.89 7.54
CA PRO A 110 3.83 -5.57 7.13
C PRO A 110 4.67 -5.37 8.39
N ILE A 111 5.86 -5.95 8.38
CA ILE A 111 6.83 -5.77 9.49
C ILE A 111 7.15 -4.28 9.66
N TYR A 112 6.92 -3.49 8.61
CA TYR A 112 7.18 -2.05 8.57
C TYR A 112 6.02 -1.29 7.94
N TYR A 113 5.80 -0.07 8.44
CA TYR A 113 4.94 0.91 7.79
C TYR A 113 5.53 1.36 6.46
N SER A 114 4.68 1.67 5.51
CA SER A 114 5.09 2.35 4.27
C SER A 114 5.43 3.82 4.57
N CYS A 115 6.36 4.40 3.81
CA CYS A 115 6.75 5.78 4.04
C CYS A 115 6.97 6.57 2.75
N PHE A 116 6.76 7.88 2.83
CA PHE A 116 7.16 8.86 1.83
C PHE A 116 8.33 9.69 2.38
N ILE A 117 9.37 9.89 1.57
CA ILE A 117 10.55 10.68 1.96
C ILE A 117 10.46 12.06 1.32
N SER A 118 10.32 13.09 2.16
CA SER A 118 10.37 14.49 1.76
C SER A 118 11.69 15.13 2.15
N TYR A 119 12.28 15.90 1.23
CA TYR A 119 13.58 16.50 1.39
C TYR A 119 13.79 17.72 0.49
N ALA A 120 14.71 18.61 0.84
CA ALA A 120 15.17 19.66 -0.05
C ALA A 120 16.16 19.09 -1.10
N SER A 121 16.15 19.60 -2.32
CA SER A 121 16.99 19.08 -3.42
C SER A 121 18.49 18.98 -3.08
N GLN A 122 18.99 19.82 -2.18
CA GLN A 122 20.37 19.78 -1.69
C GLN A 122 20.66 18.56 -0.81
N ASP A 123 19.61 17.94 -0.23
CA ASP A 123 19.70 16.79 0.67
C ASP A 123 19.48 15.46 -0.05
N GLN A 124 19.42 15.48 -1.40
CA GLN A 124 19.13 14.32 -2.25
C GLN A 124 20.02 13.12 -1.93
N ALA A 125 21.31 13.33 -1.72
CA ALA A 125 22.26 12.23 -1.47
C ALA A 125 21.89 11.41 -0.20
N LEU A 126 21.41 12.06 0.85
CA LEU A 126 20.91 11.37 2.04
C LEU A 126 19.57 10.69 1.78
N ALA A 127 18.66 11.38 1.08
CA ALA A 127 17.34 10.81 0.74
C ALA A 127 17.49 9.54 -0.08
N GLU A 128 18.35 9.51 -1.10
CA GLU A 128 18.65 8.32 -1.91
C GLU A 128 19.28 7.20 -1.08
N ARG A 129 20.18 7.52 -0.17
CA ARG A 129 20.79 6.54 0.72
C ARG A 129 19.74 5.90 1.63
N ILE A 130 18.94 6.72 2.31
CA ILE A 130 17.83 6.23 3.17
C ILE A 130 16.85 5.41 2.37
N TYR A 131 16.44 5.88 1.19
CA TYR A 131 15.54 5.15 0.30
C TYR A 131 16.08 3.75 -0.04
N THR A 132 17.31 3.69 -0.51
CA THR A 132 17.96 2.43 -0.91
C THR A 132 18.05 1.46 0.27
N ASP A 133 18.47 1.93 1.44
CA ASP A 133 18.65 1.08 2.62
C ASP A 133 17.31 0.64 3.22
N LEU A 134 16.27 1.48 3.17
CA LEU A 134 14.91 1.10 3.55
C LEU A 134 14.34 0.04 2.61
N GLN A 135 14.49 0.20 1.29
CA GLN A 135 14.06 -0.81 0.32
C GLN A 135 14.78 -2.14 0.53
N ASN A 136 16.10 -2.11 0.73
CA ASN A 136 16.89 -3.31 1.03
C ASN A 136 16.47 -3.98 2.35
N SER A 137 15.90 -3.21 3.28
CA SER A 137 15.37 -3.70 4.56
C SER A 137 13.91 -4.15 4.49
N GLY A 138 13.29 -4.12 3.30
CA GLY A 138 11.90 -4.53 3.08
C GLY A 138 10.85 -3.49 3.45
N VAL A 139 11.26 -2.24 3.72
CA VAL A 139 10.35 -1.11 3.94
C VAL A 139 9.92 -0.55 2.60
N ARG A 140 8.62 -0.41 2.37
CA ARG A 140 8.11 0.28 1.18
C ARG A 140 8.22 1.78 1.38
N CYS A 141 9.00 2.42 0.54
CA CYS A 141 9.17 3.86 0.57
C CYS A 141 9.17 4.45 -0.84
N TRP A 142 8.79 5.71 -0.90
CA TRP A 142 8.74 6.54 -2.11
C TRP A 142 9.46 7.86 -1.84
N TYR A 143 10.06 8.45 -2.86
CA TYR A 143 10.59 9.79 -2.78
C TYR A 143 10.43 10.55 -4.10
N ALA A 144 10.31 11.88 -4.03
CA ALA A 144 9.77 12.70 -5.11
C ALA A 144 10.44 12.61 -6.49
N PRO A 145 11.77 12.50 -6.69
CA PRO A 145 12.34 12.55 -8.04
C PRO A 145 12.11 11.32 -8.89
N GLU A 146 12.02 10.10 -8.30
CA GLU A 146 11.90 8.88 -9.08
C GLU A 146 10.45 8.49 -9.36
N ASP A 147 9.52 8.87 -8.49
CA ASP A 147 8.12 8.47 -8.58
C ASP A 147 7.23 9.48 -9.33
N MET A 148 7.80 10.66 -9.71
CA MET A 148 7.08 11.69 -10.45
C MET A 148 7.33 11.61 -11.95
N LYS A 149 6.26 11.62 -12.75
CA LYS A 149 6.35 11.69 -14.21
C LYS A 149 6.70 13.10 -14.67
N ILE A 150 7.43 13.21 -15.79
CA ILE A 150 7.69 14.51 -16.43
C ILE A 150 6.37 15.19 -16.75
N GLY A 151 6.15 16.38 -16.17
CA GLY A 151 4.92 17.17 -16.35
C GLY A 151 3.91 17.08 -15.21
N ASP A 152 4.13 16.24 -14.21
CA ASP A 152 3.29 16.18 -13.02
C ASP A 152 3.35 17.49 -12.21
N LYS A 153 2.22 17.86 -11.64
CA LYS A 153 2.18 18.97 -10.68
C LYS A 153 2.72 18.49 -9.34
N ILE A 154 3.80 19.10 -8.88
CA ILE A 154 4.53 18.69 -7.67
C ILE A 154 3.63 18.62 -6.42
N ARG A 155 2.87 19.68 -6.10
CA ARG A 155 2.04 19.75 -4.88
C ARG A 155 0.96 18.67 -4.77
N PRO A 156 0.05 18.48 -5.74
CA PRO A 156 -0.99 17.47 -5.63
C PRO A 156 -0.45 16.03 -5.53
N SER A 157 0.68 15.75 -6.18
CA SER A 157 1.29 14.42 -6.16
C SER A 157 1.89 14.09 -4.80
N ILE A 158 2.47 15.07 -4.10
CA ILE A 158 3.04 14.89 -2.76
C ILE A 158 1.93 14.80 -1.72
N ASP A 159 0.93 15.66 -1.75
CA ASP A 159 -0.24 15.59 -0.86
C ASP A 159 -0.92 14.22 -0.98
N GLN A 160 -1.03 13.69 -2.21
CA GLN A 160 -1.56 12.36 -2.45
C GLN A 160 -0.62 11.27 -1.92
N ALA A 161 0.69 11.39 -2.13
CA ALA A 161 1.67 10.43 -1.61
C ALA A 161 1.65 10.37 -0.08
N ILE A 162 1.58 11.50 0.61
CA ILE A 162 1.46 11.57 2.07
C ILE A 162 0.16 10.89 2.55
N ARG A 163 -0.95 11.04 1.81
CA ARG A 163 -2.23 10.40 2.15
C ARG A 163 -2.23 8.89 1.93
N LEU A 164 -1.47 8.40 0.94
CA LEU A 164 -1.41 6.99 0.58
C LEU A 164 -0.41 6.19 1.42
N GLN A 165 0.57 6.86 2.04
CA GLN A 165 1.58 6.21 2.87
C GLN A 165 1.23 6.31 4.36
N ASP A 166 1.78 5.37 5.15
CA ASP A 166 1.54 5.35 6.59
C ASP A 166 2.35 6.43 7.29
N LYS A 167 3.57 6.71 6.82
CA LYS A 167 4.52 7.60 7.47
C LYS A 167 5.14 8.60 6.48
N LEU A 168 5.40 9.80 6.95
CA LEU A 168 6.17 10.84 6.26
C LEU A 168 7.54 10.97 6.94
N LEU A 169 8.61 10.60 6.23
CA LEU A 169 9.99 10.89 6.63
C LEU A 169 10.35 12.27 6.08
N LEU A 170 10.58 13.22 6.97
CA LEU A 170 10.88 14.60 6.61
C LEU A 170 12.33 14.92 6.95
N ILE A 171 13.18 15.13 5.93
CA ILE A 171 14.59 15.50 6.11
C ILE A 171 14.68 17.00 6.34
N LEU A 172 15.22 17.36 7.50
CA LEU A 172 15.34 18.72 7.99
C LEU A 172 16.79 19.19 7.98
N SER A 173 17.07 20.17 7.12
CA SER A 173 18.36 20.84 6.97
C SER A 173 18.18 22.36 7.00
N GLU A 174 19.28 23.11 6.95
CA GLU A 174 19.26 24.56 6.75
C GLU A 174 18.48 24.94 5.49
N ASN A 175 18.59 24.13 4.41
CA ASN A 175 17.88 24.36 3.15
C ASN A 175 16.38 24.12 3.27
N SER A 176 15.96 23.09 4.00
CA SER A 176 14.56 22.72 4.16
C SER A 176 13.81 23.62 5.15
N VAL A 177 14.46 24.04 6.24
CA VAL A 177 13.82 24.83 7.32
C VAL A 177 13.35 26.20 6.84
N GLN A 178 14.00 26.78 5.83
CA GLN A 178 13.61 28.07 5.25
C GLN A 178 12.54 27.97 4.17
N SER A 179 12.17 26.77 3.76
CA SER A 179 11.15 26.54 2.73
C SER A 179 9.74 26.66 3.30
N GLU A 180 8.88 27.48 2.68
CA GLU A 180 7.45 27.54 3.00
C GLU A 180 6.76 26.18 2.81
N TRP A 181 7.23 25.38 1.87
CA TRP A 181 6.74 24.06 1.57
C TRP A 181 6.82 23.11 2.77
N VAL A 182 7.95 23.09 3.49
CA VAL A 182 8.14 22.19 4.65
C VAL A 182 7.12 22.50 5.76
N GLY A 183 6.76 23.78 5.92
CA GLY A 183 5.72 24.17 6.86
C GLY A 183 4.36 23.55 6.52
N ASP A 184 3.97 23.61 5.26
CA ASP A 184 2.71 23.03 4.76
C ASP A 184 2.69 21.50 4.96
N GLU A 185 3.79 20.79 4.67
CA GLU A 185 3.92 19.34 4.86
C GLU A 185 3.82 18.93 6.33
N VAL A 186 4.46 19.69 7.21
CA VAL A 186 4.37 19.46 8.67
C VAL A 186 2.93 19.62 9.15
N GLU A 187 2.24 20.70 8.72
CA GLU A 187 0.85 20.94 9.10
C GLU A 187 -0.07 19.83 8.59
N HIS A 188 0.06 19.44 7.33
CA HIS A 188 -0.71 18.37 6.72
C HIS A 188 -0.49 17.03 7.43
N ALA A 189 0.76 16.66 7.71
CA ALA A 189 1.06 15.42 8.44
C ALA A 189 0.45 15.42 9.84
N LEU A 190 0.48 16.56 10.55
CA LEU A 190 -0.14 16.70 11.87
C LEU A 190 -1.68 16.65 11.83
N GLU A 191 -2.30 17.07 10.74
CA GLU A 191 -3.74 16.90 10.51
C GLU A 191 -4.10 15.44 10.31
N LEU A 192 -3.35 14.72 9.46
CA LEU A 192 -3.53 13.28 9.24
C LEU A 192 -3.33 12.46 10.52
N GLU A 193 -2.40 12.83 11.38
CA GLU A 193 -2.23 12.19 12.69
C GLU A 193 -3.49 12.32 13.57
N LYS A 194 -4.14 13.48 13.53
CA LYS A 194 -5.40 13.68 14.27
C LYS A 194 -6.55 12.85 13.68
N GLU A 195 -6.60 12.75 12.34
CA GLU A 195 -7.63 11.98 11.65
C GLU A 195 -7.45 10.47 11.87
N ARG A 196 -6.20 9.97 11.81
CA ARG A 196 -5.88 8.54 11.91
C ARG A 196 -5.72 8.04 13.35
N GLY A 197 -5.42 8.94 14.29
CA GLY A 197 -5.06 8.58 15.67
C GLY A 197 -3.68 7.92 15.80
N GLU A 198 -2.83 8.02 14.78
CA GLU A 198 -1.52 7.40 14.70
C GLU A 198 -0.42 8.40 14.33
N LEU A 199 0.83 8.12 14.70
CA LEU A 199 1.97 8.92 14.29
C LEU A 199 2.20 8.78 12.78
N VAL A 200 2.25 9.90 12.06
CA VAL A 200 2.52 9.99 10.62
C VAL A 200 3.87 10.64 10.35
N LEU A 201 4.23 11.70 11.09
CA LEU A 201 5.42 12.50 10.84
C LEU A 201 6.65 11.98 11.59
N PHE A 202 7.69 11.65 10.82
CA PHE A 202 9.01 11.19 11.26
C PHE A 202 10.08 12.21 10.83
N PRO A 203 10.37 13.23 11.65
CA PRO A 203 11.34 14.25 11.31
C PRO A 203 12.77 13.74 11.55
N LEU A 204 13.65 13.96 10.56
CA LEU A 204 15.07 13.60 10.58
C LEU A 204 15.91 14.85 10.36
N ARG A 205 16.79 15.22 11.31
CA ARG A 205 17.69 16.36 11.14
C ARG A 205 19.04 15.91 10.60
N VAL A 206 19.61 16.73 9.73
CA VAL A 206 20.95 16.52 9.16
C VAL A 206 21.96 17.56 9.63
N ASP A 207 21.47 18.62 10.26
CA ASP A 207 22.22 19.71 10.90
C ASP A 207 21.41 20.28 12.08
N ASP A 208 21.89 21.38 12.66
CA ASP A 208 21.27 22.02 13.81
C ASP A 208 20.26 23.13 13.44
N ALA A 209 20.00 23.37 12.15
CA ALA A 209 19.15 24.49 11.72
C ALA A 209 17.74 24.42 12.29
N VAL A 210 17.10 23.25 12.27
CA VAL A 210 15.77 23.07 12.85
C VAL A 210 15.79 23.32 14.37
N MET A 211 16.86 22.91 15.05
CA MET A 211 17.00 23.10 16.51
C MET A 211 17.16 24.57 16.89
N GLN A 212 17.79 25.37 16.03
CA GLN A 212 18.01 26.81 16.23
C GLN A 212 16.87 27.67 15.69
N SER A 213 16.01 27.12 14.81
CA SER A 213 14.93 27.86 14.17
C SER A 213 13.88 28.33 15.18
N ARG A 214 13.37 29.54 14.95
CA ARG A 214 12.25 30.14 15.70
C ARG A 214 10.95 30.16 14.91
N ILE A 215 10.91 29.57 13.72
CA ILE A 215 9.71 29.47 12.88
C ILE A 215 8.66 28.64 13.64
N GLY A 216 7.39 29.04 13.55
CA GLY A 216 6.31 28.49 14.36
C GLY A 216 6.16 26.97 14.30
N TRP A 217 6.19 26.38 13.09
CA TRP A 217 6.10 24.93 12.93
C TRP A 217 7.34 24.19 13.50
N ALA A 218 8.57 24.73 13.32
CA ALA A 218 9.78 24.15 13.85
C ALA A 218 9.83 24.20 15.38
N ALA A 219 9.36 25.31 15.98
CA ALA A 219 9.24 25.44 17.43
C ALA A 219 8.26 24.44 18.01
N LYS A 220 7.12 24.23 17.35
CA LYS A 220 6.12 23.21 17.72
C LYS A 220 6.69 21.81 17.60
N LEU A 221 7.33 21.50 16.48
CA LEU A 221 7.93 20.19 16.22
C LEU A 221 8.94 19.79 17.31
N LYS A 222 9.88 20.71 17.65
CA LYS A 222 10.88 20.48 18.70
C LYS A 222 10.29 20.22 20.09
N ARG A 223 9.16 20.87 20.40
CA ARG A 223 8.50 20.70 21.69
C ARG A 223 7.73 19.38 21.77
N ASP A 224 7.08 19.00 20.68
CA ASP A 224 6.06 17.96 20.68
C ASP A 224 6.58 16.61 20.12
N ARG A 225 7.80 16.60 19.49
CA ARG A 225 8.34 15.43 18.78
C ARG A 225 9.81 15.16 19.07
N HIS A 226 10.13 13.88 19.09
CA HIS A 226 11.53 13.46 18.97
C HIS A 226 11.97 13.55 17.51
N ILE A 227 13.09 14.22 17.26
CA ILE A 227 13.67 14.38 15.92
C ILE A 227 14.83 13.40 15.79
N GLY A 228 14.79 12.53 14.77
CA GLY A 228 15.86 11.58 14.47
C GLY A 228 17.15 12.32 14.09
N ASP A 229 18.29 11.87 14.60
CA ASP A 229 19.57 12.53 14.41
C ASP A 229 20.39 11.83 13.32
N PHE A 230 20.63 12.54 12.23
CA PHE A 230 21.50 12.15 11.13
C PHE A 230 22.63 13.17 10.91
N CYS A 231 22.91 14.06 11.89
CA CYS A 231 24.02 15.00 11.80
C CYS A 231 25.34 14.22 11.67
N GLY A 232 26.12 14.55 10.63
CA GLY A 232 27.36 13.82 10.33
C GLY A 232 27.15 12.52 9.54
N TRP A 233 25.99 12.30 8.94
CA TRP A 233 25.61 11.12 8.16
C TRP A 233 26.58 10.66 7.05
N PRO A 234 27.44 11.51 6.45
CA PRO A 234 28.46 11.01 5.53
C PRO A 234 29.41 10.00 6.19
N GLU A 235 29.56 10.05 7.52
CA GLU A 235 30.28 9.03 8.27
C GLU A 235 29.38 7.80 8.49
N ASP A 236 29.82 6.64 8.00
CA ASP A 236 29.03 5.40 8.03
C ASP A 236 28.59 4.98 9.44
N GLY A 237 29.46 5.15 10.44
CA GLY A 237 29.12 4.81 11.83
C GLY A 237 27.92 5.62 12.36
N VAL A 238 27.91 6.92 12.09
CA VAL A 238 26.85 7.84 12.48
C VAL A 238 25.56 7.52 11.72
N TYR A 239 25.67 7.36 10.40
CA TYR A 239 24.52 7.00 9.56
C TYR A 239 23.82 5.72 10.04
N TRP A 240 24.57 4.63 10.23
CA TRP A 240 24.00 3.34 10.61
C TRP A 240 23.37 3.37 12.00
N GLN A 241 23.86 4.21 12.92
CA GLN A 241 23.23 4.39 14.22
C GLN A 241 21.84 5.04 14.07
N GLY A 242 21.74 6.12 13.30
CA GLY A 242 20.47 6.80 12.99
C GLY A 242 19.50 5.88 12.23
N PHE A 243 20.02 5.21 11.19
CA PHE A 243 19.22 4.31 10.35
C PHE A 243 18.63 3.12 11.11
N LYS A 244 19.40 2.47 11.97
CA LYS A 244 18.89 1.34 12.80
C LYS A 244 17.75 1.79 13.71
N ARG A 245 17.84 2.99 14.26
CA ARG A 245 16.77 3.55 15.08
C ARG A 245 15.53 3.83 14.24
N LEU A 246 15.68 4.53 13.10
CA LEU A 246 14.62 4.79 12.15
C LEU A 246 13.90 3.50 11.72
N LEU A 247 14.68 2.48 11.35
CA LEU A 247 14.15 1.19 10.93
C LEU A 247 13.35 0.50 12.04
N ASN A 248 13.79 0.62 13.29
CA ASN A 248 13.07 0.08 14.44
C ASN A 248 11.76 0.83 14.71
N ASP A 249 11.79 2.17 14.60
CA ASP A 249 10.62 3.03 14.83
C ASP A 249 9.58 2.91 13.68
N LEU A 250 9.99 2.43 12.50
CA LEU A 250 9.10 2.11 11.37
C LEU A 250 8.47 0.70 11.47
N ARG A 251 8.81 -0.10 12.49
CA ARG A 251 8.12 -1.38 12.69
C ARG A 251 6.66 -1.15 13.04
N ALA A 252 5.77 -1.83 12.31
CA ALA A 252 4.38 -1.92 12.70
C ALA A 252 4.29 -2.80 13.95
N GLU A 253 3.65 -2.31 14.99
CA GLU A 253 3.30 -3.13 16.13
C GLU A 253 2.30 -4.19 15.67
N GLY A 254 2.65 -5.48 15.79
CA GLY A 254 1.83 -6.61 15.40
C GLY A 254 0.72 -6.91 16.40
#